data_9eb43929cad202206d3aab6a133c8ab4
#
_entry.id   9eb43929cad202206d3aab6a133c8ab4
#
_cell.length_a   1.000
_cell.length_b   1.000
_cell.length_c   1.000
_cell.angle_alpha   90.00
_cell.angle_beta   90.00
_cell.angle_gamma   90.00
#
_symmetry.space_group_name_H-M   'P 1'
#
loop_
_entity.id
_entity.type
_entity.pdbx_description
1 polymer ?
#
loop_
_entity_poly.entity_id
_entity_poly.type
_entity_poly.pdbx_seq_one_letter_code
_entity_poly.pdbx_strand_id
1 'polypeptide(L)'
;TRDITVGTRRFREDLQRERGLGPEEAQAMLQGYDRSPHIEAVLASRGEEIAVGVERAVAFLASNSRTAQIRAIYTCGGGSRIPGLSEFLANRLHLRVEQANPLANLKVRDGALESLVTDEIAPLLMLPIGLALRKVA
;
A
#
# COMPACT_ATOMS: atom_id res chain seq x y z
N THR A 1 1.38 -9.26 14.51
CA THR A 1 0.56 -9.01 13.32
C THR A 1 -0.78 -8.43 13.74
N ARG A 2 -1.30 -7.50 12.94
CA ARG A 2 -2.62 -6.90 13.10
C ARG A 2 -3.29 -6.83 11.74
N ASP A 3 -4.58 -7.14 11.70
CA ASP A 3 -5.37 -7.08 10.48
C ASP A 3 -6.21 -5.80 10.45
N ILE A 4 -6.18 -5.13 9.29
CA ILE A 4 -7.05 -3.99 8.98
C ILE A 4 -7.99 -4.47 7.87
N THR A 5 -9.30 -4.42 8.11
CA THR A 5 -10.32 -5.01 7.23
C THR A 5 -10.63 -4.16 5.99
N VAL A 6 -9.74 -3.24 5.63
CA VAL A 6 -9.87 -2.36 4.46
C VAL A 6 -8.84 -2.77 3.40
N GLY A 7 -9.31 -3.14 2.23
CA GLY A 7 -8.47 -3.48 1.08
C GLY A 7 -8.98 -2.80 -0.19
N THR A 8 -8.25 -2.96 -1.29
CA THR A 8 -8.55 -2.37 -2.61
C THR A 8 -9.97 -2.62 -3.10
N ARG A 9 -10.57 -3.75 -2.69
CA ARG A 9 -11.95 -4.08 -3.02
C ARG A 9 -12.92 -2.99 -2.51
N ARG A 10 -12.75 -2.51 -1.28
CA ARG A 10 -13.62 -1.47 -0.71
C ARG A 10 -13.45 -0.13 -1.43
N PHE A 11 -12.24 0.22 -1.80
CA PHE A 11 -12.00 1.41 -2.63
C PHE A 11 -12.75 1.33 -3.95
N ARG A 12 -12.68 0.17 -4.63
CA ARG A 12 -13.39 -0.06 -5.89
C ARG A 12 -14.91 0.01 -5.72
N GLU A 13 -15.45 -0.64 -4.71
CA GLU A 13 -16.88 -0.65 -4.41
C GLU A 13 -17.41 0.78 -4.16
N ASP A 14 -16.64 1.62 -3.49
CA ASP A 14 -17.03 3.01 -3.24
C ASP A 14 -16.99 3.84 -4.52
N LEU A 15 -15.96 3.70 -5.35
CA LEU A 15 -15.93 4.36 -6.66
C LEU A 15 -17.12 3.97 -7.53
N GLN A 16 -17.48 2.68 -7.56
CA GLN A 16 -18.64 2.21 -8.29
C GLN A 16 -19.95 2.80 -7.74
N ARG A 17 -20.14 2.75 -6.43
CA ARG A 17 -21.38 3.20 -5.78
C ARG A 17 -21.58 4.71 -5.85
N GLU A 18 -20.52 5.47 -5.56
CA GLU A 18 -20.62 6.91 -5.41
C GLU A 18 -20.58 7.66 -6.74
N ARG A 19 -19.96 7.05 -7.75
CA ARG A 19 -19.73 7.69 -9.05
C ARG A 19 -20.37 6.97 -10.23
N GLY A 20 -21.04 5.85 -9.97
CA GLY A 20 -21.67 5.07 -11.03
C GLY A 20 -20.68 4.46 -12.03
N LEU A 21 -19.41 4.31 -11.63
CA LEU A 21 -18.35 3.75 -12.49
C LEU A 21 -18.55 2.27 -12.72
N GLY A 22 -18.23 1.80 -13.91
CA GLY A 22 -18.12 0.38 -14.19
C GLY A 22 -16.97 -0.29 -13.41
N PRO A 23 -17.01 -1.63 -13.23
CA PRO A 23 -15.97 -2.35 -12.49
C PRO A 23 -14.56 -2.15 -13.07
N GLU A 24 -14.44 -2.14 -14.39
CA GLU A 24 -13.17 -1.98 -15.11
C GLU A 24 -12.65 -0.55 -14.99
N GLU A 25 -13.52 0.43 -15.11
CA GLU A 25 -13.19 1.85 -14.97
C GLU A 25 -12.74 2.19 -13.54
N ALA A 26 -13.46 1.70 -12.54
CA ALA A 26 -13.07 1.85 -11.14
C ALA A 26 -11.72 1.17 -10.85
N GLN A 27 -11.47 0.00 -11.46
CA GLN A 27 -10.19 -0.69 -11.32
C GLN A 27 -9.05 0.08 -12.01
N ALA A 28 -9.27 0.58 -13.23
CA ALA A 28 -8.29 1.38 -13.96
C ALA A 28 -7.94 2.65 -13.20
N MET A 29 -8.93 3.30 -12.58
CA MET A 29 -8.73 4.50 -11.76
C MET A 29 -7.87 4.23 -10.52
N LEU A 30 -8.04 3.07 -9.87
CA LEU A 30 -7.21 2.67 -8.72
C LEU A 30 -5.78 2.27 -9.12
N GLN A 31 -5.56 1.91 -10.37
CA GLN A 31 -4.24 1.56 -10.92
C GLN A 31 -3.60 2.69 -11.72
N GLY A 32 -4.34 3.76 -11.96
CA GLY A 32 -3.87 4.93 -12.71
C GLY A 32 -2.83 5.73 -11.93
N TYR A 33 -2.18 6.64 -12.65
CA TYR A 33 -1.20 7.55 -12.06
C TYR A 33 -1.85 8.88 -11.64
N ASP A 34 -3.05 9.15 -12.13
CA ASP A 34 -3.72 10.43 -11.95
C ASP A 34 -4.51 10.47 -10.64
N ARG A 35 -4.28 11.54 -9.88
CA ARG A 35 -5.15 11.93 -8.76
C ARG A 35 -6.41 12.56 -9.31
N SER A 36 -7.46 11.80 -9.41
CA SER A 36 -8.78 12.37 -9.70
C SER A 36 -9.47 12.82 -8.40
N PRO A 37 -10.38 13.80 -8.45
CA PRO A 37 -11.20 14.18 -7.28
C PRO A 37 -11.96 12.98 -6.70
N HIS A 38 -12.24 11.98 -7.51
CA HIS A 38 -12.90 10.74 -7.08
C HIS A 38 -12.01 9.88 -6.19
N ILE A 39 -10.73 9.77 -6.53
CA ILE A 39 -9.73 9.09 -5.70
C ILE A 39 -9.56 9.84 -4.37
N GLU A 40 -9.47 11.16 -4.39
CA GLU A 40 -9.34 11.97 -3.18
C GLU A 40 -10.51 11.76 -2.21
N ALA A 41 -11.74 11.70 -2.71
CA ALA A 41 -12.92 11.44 -1.88
C ALA A 41 -12.87 10.05 -1.23
N VAL A 42 -12.44 9.02 -1.97
CA VAL A 42 -12.30 7.67 -1.44
C VAL A 42 -11.11 7.56 -0.48
N LEU A 43 -10.02 8.29 -0.72
CA LEU A 43 -8.90 8.39 0.22
C LEU A 43 -9.34 9.04 1.55
N ALA A 44 -10.16 10.09 1.51
CA ALA A 44 -10.67 10.74 2.71
C ALA A 44 -11.52 9.79 3.58
N SER A 45 -12.16 8.79 2.99
CA SER A 45 -12.97 7.81 3.73
C SER A 45 -12.18 6.53 4.06
N ARG A 46 -11.70 5.82 3.04
CA ARG A 46 -11.04 4.52 3.21
C ARG A 46 -9.59 4.63 3.64
N GLY A 47 -8.90 5.68 3.20
CA GLY A 47 -7.57 5.99 3.68
C GLY A 47 -7.58 6.31 5.18
N GLU A 48 -8.60 7.03 5.65
CA GLU A 48 -8.79 7.31 7.09
C GLU A 48 -9.02 6.02 7.90
N GLU A 49 -9.82 5.08 7.42
CA GLU A 49 -9.99 3.78 8.08
C GLU A 49 -8.65 3.03 8.21
N ILE A 50 -7.80 3.09 7.17
CA ILE A 50 -6.45 2.51 7.21
C ILE A 50 -5.59 3.24 8.24
N ALA A 51 -5.58 4.57 8.22
CA ALA A 51 -4.80 5.38 9.15
C ALA A 51 -5.16 5.08 10.61
N VAL A 52 -6.45 5.03 10.93
CA VAL A 52 -6.93 4.66 12.28
C VAL A 52 -6.50 3.24 12.65
N GLY A 53 -6.53 2.30 11.70
CA GLY A 53 -6.03 0.94 11.91
C GLY A 53 -4.54 0.91 12.26
N VAL A 54 -3.74 1.71 11.56
CA VAL A 54 -2.30 1.87 11.83
C VAL A 54 -2.06 2.52 13.19
N GLU A 55 -2.76 3.60 13.52
CA GLU A 55 -2.67 4.26 14.83
C GLU A 55 -2.93 3.28 15.99
N ARG A 56 -3.96 2.45 15.87
CA ARG A 56 -4.26 1.40 16.86
C ARG A 56 -3.14 0.38 16.99
N ALA A 57 -2.53 -0.01 15.86
CA ALA A 57 -1.40 -0.94 15.86
C ALA A 57 -0.16 -0.31 16.51
N VAL A 58 0.11 0.96 16.24
CA VAL A 58 1.20 1.74 16.85
C VAL A 58 0.98 1.89 18.36
N ALA A 59 -0.22 2.26 18.79
CA ALA A 59 -0.56 2.39 20.20
C ALA A 59 -0.40 1.06 20.96
N PHE A 60 -0.81 -0.04 20.35
CA PHE A 60 -0.60 -1.37 20.92
C PHE A 60 0.90 -1.71 21.04
N LEU A 61 1.70 -1.38 20.05
CA LEU A 61 3.15 -1.60 20.12
C LEU A 61 3.78 -0.77 21.25
N ALA A 62 3.42 0.51 21.35
CA ALA A 62 3.91 1.39 22.40
C ALA A 62 3.52 0.92 23.81
N SER A 63 2.33 0.34 23.99
CA SER A 63 1.92 -0.20 25.30
C SER A 63 2.71 -1.45 25.72
N ASN A 64 3.24 -2.21 24.74
CA ASN A 64 4.00 -3.43 24.99
C ASN A 64 5.53 -3.22 24.95
N SER A 65 6.00 -2.06 24.52
CA SER A 65 7.44 -1.74 24.46
C SER A 65 7.67 -0.25 24.70
N ARG A 66 8.29 0.06 25.85
CA ARG A 66 8.57 1.44 26.24
C ARG A 66 9.56 2.18 25.34
N THR A 67 10.28 1.45 24.50
CA THR A 67 11.33 2.00 23.61
C THR A 67 10.99 1.94 22.14
N ALA A 68 9.86 1.33 21.77
CA ALA A 68 9.49 1.20 20.38
C ALA A 68 9.00 2.53 19.81
N GLN A 69 9.72 3.05 18.82
CA GLN A 69 9.35 4.22 18.05
C GLN A 69 9.20 3.81 16.58
N ILE A 70 8.07 4.13 15.99
CA ILE A 70 7.87 3.95 14.55
C ILE A 70 8.54 5.14 13.84
N ARG A 71 9.50 4.85 12.98
CA ARG A 71 10.22 5.87 12.19
C ARG A 71 9.70 5.99 10.77
N ALA A 72 9.20 4.90 10.21
CA ALA A 72 8.69 4.85 8.87
C ALA A 72 7.67 3.72 8.71
N ILE A 73 6.82 3.85 7.71
CA ILE A 73 5.87 2.85 7.26
C ILE A 73 6.25 2.46 5.84
N TYR A 74 6.34 1.16 5.58
CA TYR A 74 6.55 0.64 4.24
C TYR A 74 5.28 -0.05 3.76
N THR A 75 4.76 0.42 2.64
CA THR A 75 3.57 -0.15 2.00
C THR A 75 3.97 -1.11 0.90
N CYS A 76 3.27 -2.21 0.76
CA CYS A 76 3.51 -3.19 -0.31
C CYS A 76 2.20 -3.84 -0.78
N GLY A 77 2.29 -4.60 -1.86
CA GLY A 77 1.13 -5.22 -2.49
C GLY A 77 0.36 -4.26 -3.40
N GLY A 78 -0.72 -4.75 -4.00
CA GLY A 78 -1.49 -4.00 -5.00
C GLY A 78 -2.10 -2.71 -4.46
N GLY A 79 -2.50 -2.68 -3.18
CA GLY A 79 -3.08 -1.50 -2.54
C GLY A 79 -2.12 -0.33 -2.39
N SER A 80 -0.81 -0.60 -2.28
CA SER A 80 0.19 0.47 -2.17
C SER A 80 0.31 1.33 -3.44
N ARG A 81 -0.27 0.87 -4.55
CA ARG A 81 -0.26 1.56 -5.84
C ARG A 81 -1.45 2.50 -6.03
N ILE A 82 -2.40 2.54 -5.10
CA ILE A 82 -3.52 3.49 -5.19
C ILE A 82 -2.95 4.92 -5.21
N PRO A 83 -3.29 5.72 -6.24
CA PRO A 83 -2.76 7.08 -6.38
C PRO A 83 -3.02 7.92 -5.13
N GLY A 84 -1.97 8.54 -4.59
CA GLY A 84 -2.07 9.41 -3.41
C GLY A 84 -2.19 8.71 -2.05
N LEU A 85 -2.33 7.38 -1.98
CA LEU A 85 -2.51 6.68 -0.69
C LEU A 85 -1.30 6.85 0.24
N SER A 86 -0.09 6.66 -0.26
CA SER A 86 1.11 6.80 0.58
C SER A 86 1.27 8.21 1.12
N GLU A 87 0.98 9.22 0.30
CA GLU A 87 1.03 10.63 0.70
C GLU A 87 -0.09 10.99 1.67
N PHE A 88 -1.32 10.50 1.43
CA PHE A 88 -2.43 10.64 2.37
C PHE A 88 -2.04 10.09 3.75
N LEU A 89 -1.52 8.88 3.79
CA LEU A 89 -1.10 8.25 5.04
C LEU A 89 0.07 9.00 5.71
N ALA A 90 1.04 9.48 4.93
CA ALA A 90 2.16 10.26 5.47
C ALA A 90 1.68 11.55 6.14
N ASN A 91 0.79 12.29 5.48
CA ASN A 91 0.22 13.52 6.01
C ASN A 91 -0.67 13.27 7.23
N ARG A 92 -1.48 12.22 7.19
CA ARG A 92 -2.44 11.91 8.26
C ARG A 92 -1.77 11.35 9.52
N LEU A 93 -0.72 10.55 9.36
CA LEU A 93 -0.01 9.90 10.47
C LEU A 93 1.21 10.67 10.93
N HIS A 94 1.62 11.72 10.22
CA HIS A 94 2.87 12.46 10.46
C HIS A 94 4.11 11.56 10.50
N LEU A 95 4.12 10.54 9.64
CA LEU A 95 5.19 9.57 9.50
C LEU A 95 5.65 9.48 8.04
N ARG A 96 6.90 9.11 7.86
CA ARG A 96 7.41 8.76 6.53
C ARG A 96 6.72 7.48 6.04
N VAL A 97 6.08 7.56 4.88
CA VAL A 97 5.41 6.43 4.22
C VAL A 97 6.01 6.24 2.85
N GLU A 98 6.52 5.05 2.57
CA GLU A 98 7.18 4.72 1.31
C GLU A 98 6.66 3.39 0.76
N GLN A 99 6.68 3.27 -0.56
CA GLN A 99 6.47 1.97 -1.18
C GLN A 99 7.73 1.12 -1.03
N ALA A 100 7.55 -0.10 -0.58
CA ALA A 100 8.65 -1.05 -0.45
C ALA A 100 9.13 -1.50 -1.84
N ASN A 101 10.43 -1.42 -2.05
CA ASN A 101 11.08 -1.95 -3.25
C ASN A 101 12.06 -3.06 -2.85
N PRO A 102 11.67 -4.34 -2.93
CA PRO A 102 12.54 -5.44 -2.56
C PRO A 102 13.70 -5.63 -3.54
N LEU A 103 13.64 -5.06 -4.74
CA LEU A 103 14.67 -5.17 -5.77
C LEU A 103 15.85 -4.22 -5.53
N ALA A 104 15.66 -3.17 -4.72
CA ALA A 104 16.69 -2.16 -4.47
C ALA A 104 18.02 -2.73 -3.94
N ASN A 105 17.98 -3.84 -3.21
CA ASN A 105 19.16 -4.49 -2.62
C ASN A 105 19.43 -5.88 -3.18
N LEU A 106 18.81 -6.24 -4.30
CA LEU A 106 19.01 -7.53 -4.95
C LEU A 106 19.76 -7.37 -6.28
N LYS A 107 20.64 -8.30 -6.56
CA LYS A 107 21.23 -8.44 -7.90
C LYS A 107 20.24 -9.20 -8.77
N VAL A 108 19.58 -8.50 -9.66
CA VAL A 108 18.68 -9.09 -10.65
C VAL A 108 19.52 -9.56 -11.83
N ARG A 109 19.31 -10.81 -12.28
CA ARG A 109 19.97 -11.34 -13.48
C ARG A 109 19.47 -10.59 -14.70
N ASP A 110 20.38 -10.30 -15.62
CA ASP A 110 20.02 -9.69 -16.90
C ASP A 110 18.94 -10.54 -17.61
N GLY A 111 17.95 -9.90 -18.15
CA GLY A 111 16.80 -10.53 -18.79
C GLY A 111 15.68 -11.03 -17.89
N ALA A 112 15.87 -11.09 -16.58
CA ALA A 112 14.87 -11.67 -15.68
C ALA A 112 13.59 -10.81 -15.54
N LEU A 113 13.67 -9.51 -15.79
CA LEU A 113 12.56 -8.56 -15.65
C LEU A 113 12.40 -7.65 -16.89
N GLU A 114 13.02 -8.01 -18.03
CA GLU A 114 13.06 -7.15 -19.22
C GLU A 114 11.68 -6.75 -19.79
N SER A 115 10.69 -7.60 -19.59
CA SER A 115 9.32 -7.34 -20.06
C SER A 115 8.45 -6.61 -19.04
N LEU A 116 8.99 -6.23 -17.88
CA LEU A 116 8.22 -5.70 -16.76
C LEU A 116 8.70 -4.29 -16.41
N VAL A 117 7.75 -3.40 -16.15
CA VAL A 117 8.07 -2.08 -15.60
C VAL A 117 8.41 -2.25 -14.13
N THR A 118 9.71 -2.26 -13.82
CA THR A 118 10.27 -2.66 -12.52
C THR A 118 9.67 -1.87 -11.36
N ASP A 119 9.51 -0.58 -11.51
CA ASP A 119 8.96 0.28 -10.45
C ASP A 119 7.49 -0.02 -10.15
N GLU A 120 6.73 -0.45 -11.15
CA GLU A 120 5.32 -0.80 -10.98
C GLU A 120 5.12 -2.13 -10.27
N ILE A 121 6.01 -3.09 -10.52
CA ILE A 121 5.88 -4.44 -9.97
C ILE A 121 6.59 -4.62 -8.64
N ALA A 122 7.60 -3.80 -8.34
CA ALA A 122 8.42 -3.96 -7.14
C ALA A 122 7.59 -4.12 -5.86
N PRO A 123 6.57 -3.30 -5.58
CA PRO A 123 5.75 -3.48 -4.37
C PRO A 123 4.99 -4.81 -4.33
N LEU A 124 4.69 -5.41 -5.49
CA LEU A 124 4.01 -6.70 -5.59
C LEU A 124 4.93 -7.88 -5.29
N LEU A 125 6.24 -7.69 -5.47
CA LEU A 125 7.25 -8.74 -5.32
C LEU A 125 7.72 -8.95 -3.87
N MET A 126 7.26 -8.14 -2.91
CA MET A 126 7.68 -8.26 -1.51
C MET A 126 7.44 -9.67 -0.94
N LEU A 127 6.22 -10.19 -1.12
CA LEU A 127 5.87 -11.51 -0.60
C LEU A 127 6.61 -12.65 -1.32
N PRO A 128 6.59 -12.77 -2.66
CA PRO A 128 7.28 -13.86 -3.35
C PRO A 128 8.81 -13.83 -3.12
N ILE A 129 9.45 -12.66 -3.11
CA ILE A 129 10.88 -12.55 -2.82
C ILE A 129 11.15 -12.93 -1.36
N GLY A 130 10.35 -12.45 -0.41
CA GLY A 130 10.50 -12.82 1.00
C GLY A 130 10.36 -14.33 1.23
N LEU A 131 9.44 -14.98 0.52
CA LEU A 131 9.30 -16.45 0.56
C LEU A 131 10.50 -17.16 -0.07
N ALA A 132 11.00 -16.67 -1.20
CA ALA A 132 12.15 -17.25 -1.88
C ALA A 132 13.46 -17.13 -1.06
N LEU A 133 13.61 -16.06 -0.29
CA LEU A 133 14.76 -15.84 0.58
C LEU A 133 14.66 -16.57 1.92
N ARG A 134 13.52 -17.12 2.24
CA ARG A 134 13.34 -17.87 3.49
C ARG A 134 14.13 -19.16 3.44
N LYS A 135 15.08 -19.32 4.35
CA LYS A 135 15.75 -20.61 4.55
C LYS A 135 14.72 -21.61 5.06
N VAL A 136 14.53 -22.67 4.30
CA VAL A 136 13.79 -23.84 4.79
C VAL A 136 14.69 -24.50 5.82
N ALA A 137 14.27 -24.47 7.08
CA ALA A 137 14.98 -25.15 8.16
C ALA A 137 14.70 -26.65 8.08
#